data_c2ad4a111e2010ffa8c852bd6649b5c3
#
_entry.id   c2ad4a111e2010ffa8c852bd6649b5c3
#
_cell.length_a   1.000
_cell.length_b   1.000
_cell.length_c   1.000
_cell.angle_alpha   90.00
_cell.angle_beta   90.00
_cell.angle_gamma   90.00
#
_symmetry.space_group_name_H-M   'P 1'
#
loop_
_entity.id
_entity.type
_entity.pdbx_description
1 polymer ?
#
loop_
_entity_poly.entity_id
_entity_poly.type
_entity_poly.pdbx_seq_one_letter_code
_entity_poly.pdbx_strand_id
1 'polypeptide(L)'
;GIDITFKRDLEVKKFCKKNKIQWIEEVRNGVFRGRKNRTNWTKDWNNYMKLNIVELDCDSNDFFNLDDKLLKTKGFLLENNKGGFQKGGTTEGLKYLKSFLKDRFKSYQTNISKPLDSRFSCSRLSPYFAWGNLSTRYAWQLAKNEVFSGKSKFHLNAFRSRLRWQAHF
;
A
#
# COMPACT_ATOMS: atom_id res chain seq x y z
N GLY A 1 5.47 9.49 -9.49
CA GLY A 1 4.28 9.30 -10.35
C GLY A 1 4.62 9.48 -11.81
N ILE A 2 3.88 8.81 -12.68
CA ILE A 2 4.07 8.90 -14.12
C ILE A 2 3.64 10.30 -14.57
N ASP A 3 4.44 10.96 -15.38
CA ASP A 3 4.24 12.34 -15.82
C ASP A 3 2.86 12.58 -16.48
N ILE A 4 2.42 11.62 -17.28
CA ILE A 4 1.12 11.67 -17.95
C ILE A 4 -0.06 11.69 -16.98
N THR A 5 0.01 10.91 -15.90
CA THR A 5 -1.04 10.90 -14.86
C THR A 5 -1.05 12.19 -14.06
N PHE A 6 0.12 12.77 -13.81
CA PHE A 6 0.23 14.05 -13.13
C PHE A 6 -0.38 15.19 -13.97
N LYS A 7 -0.06 15.26 -15.27
CA LYS A 7 -0.67 16.22 -16.19
C LYS A 7 -2.18 16.09 -16.25
N ARG A 8 -2.70 14.86 -16.40
CA ARG A 8 -4.15 14.60 -16.36
C ARG A 8 -4.79 15.15 -15.08
N ASP A 9 -4.22 14.86 -13.93
CA ASP A 9 -4.78 15.26 -12.65
C ASP A 9 -4.76 16.78 -12.46
N LEU A 10 -3.75 17.49 -13.03
CA LEU A 10 -3.74 18.95 -13.08
C LEU A 10 -4.89 19.52 -13.92
N GLU A 11 -5.21 18.89 -15.06
CA GLU A 11 -6.35 19.30 -15.89
C GLU A 11 -7.69 19.05 -15.17
N VAL A 12 -7.85 17.89 -14.50
CA VAL A 12 -9.04 17.62 -13.69
C VAL A 12 -9.18 18.62 -12.54
N LYS A 13 -8.08 18.97 -11.88
CA LYS A 13 -8.07 19.98 -10.82
C LYS A 13 -8.51 21.36 -11.34
N LYS A 14 -8.05 21.77 -12.52
CA LYS A 14 -8.52 23.02 -13.18
C LYS A 14 -10.02 22.96 -13.47
N PHE A 15 -10.52 21.83 -14.01
CA PHE A 15 -11.94 21.62 -14.26
C PHE A 15 -12.76 21.73 -12.96
N CYS A 16 -12.35 21.06 -11.90
CA CYS A 16 -12.99 21.12 -10.59
C CYS A 16 -13.06 22.58 -10.06
N LYS A 17 -11.93 23.30 -10.15
CA LYS A 17 -11.89 24.72 -9.73
C LYS A 17 -12.87 25.59 -10.53
N LYS A 18 -12.94 25.40 -11.85
CA LYS A 18 -13.86 26.15 -12.73
C LYS A 18 -15.32 25.89 -12.40
N ASN A 19 -15.66 24.67 -12.00
CA ASN A 19 -17.02 24.24 -11.71
C ASN A 19 -17.36 24.28 -10.21
N LYS A 20 -16.53 24.89 -9.36
CA LYS A 20 -16.72 24.98 -7.90
C LYS A 20 -16.84 23.59 -7.23
N ILE A 21 -16.20 22.57 -7.77
CA ILE A 21 -16.13 21.22 -7.21
C ILE A 21 -14.90 21.17 -6.31
N GLN A 22 -15.06 20.68 -5.08
CA GLN A 22 -13.95 20.48 -4.15
C GLN A 22 -13.00 19.39 -4.68
N TRP A 23 -11.71 19.72 -4.74
CA TRP A 23 -10.64 18.77 -5.09
C TRP A 23 -9.85 18.44 -3.84
N ILE A 24 -9.87 17.15 -3.44
CA ILE A 24 -9.11 16.64 -2.31
C ILE A 24 -8.04 15.68 -2.84
N GLU A 25 -6.80 15.89 -2.47
CA GLU A 25 -5.68 15.05 -2.85
C GLU A 25 -4.81 14.75 -1.63
N GLU A 26 -4.70 13.47 -1.28
CA GLU A 26 -3.95 13.00 -0.14
C GLU A 26 -2.63 12.35 -0.54
N VAL A 27 -1.63 12.48 0.31
CA VAL A 27 -0.33 11.80 0.11
C VAL A 27 -0.49 10.32 0.44
N ARG A 28 -0.29 9.47 -0.58
CA ARG A 28 -0.31 8.02 -0.41
C ARG A 28 1.11 7.45 -0.46
N ASN A 29 1.41 6.52 0.43
CA ASN A 29 2.68 5.78 0.48
C ASN A 29 3.93 6.66 0.59
N GLY A 30 3.79 7.92 1.05
CA GLY A 30 4.89 8.87 1.14
C GLY A 30 5.37 9.41 -0.22
N VAL A 31 4.54 9.32 -1.26
CA VAL A 31 4.83 9.88 -2.59
C VAL A 31 4.37 11.33 -2.64
N PHE A 32 5.33 12.25 -2.60
CA PHE A 32 5.08 13.70 -2.74
C PHE A 32 5.18 14.08 -4.21
N ARG A 33 4.04 14.30 -4.85
CA ARG A 33 3.95 14.61 -6.28
C ARG A 33 4.45 16.03 -6.58
N GLY A 34 4.92 16.25 -7.82
CA GLY A 34 5.41 17.58 -8.26
C GLY A 34 6.75 17.99 -7.66
N ARG A 35 7.49 17.11 -7.06
CA ARG A 35 8.80 17.37 -6.49
C ARG A 35 9.82 17.65 -7.60
N LYS A 36 10.50 18.79 -7.55
CA LYS A 36 11.49 19.20 -8.57
C LYS A 36 12.83 18.46 -8.46
N ASN A 37 13.18 18.00 -7.26
CA ASN A 37 14.42 17.26 -7.02
C ASN A 37 14.22 16.23 -5.90
N ARG A 38 15.21 15.38 -5.68
CA ARG A 38 15.18 14.32 -4.65
C ARG A 38 15.88 14.71 -3.34
N THR A 39 16.30 15.95 -3.20
CA THR A 39 16.89 16.44 -1.95
C THR A 39 15.93 16.21 -0.80
N ASN A 40 16.42 15.65 0.30
CA ASN A 40 15.63 15.29 1.49
C ASN A 40 14.50 14.26 1.28
N TRP A 41 14.35 13.67 0.07
CA TRP A 41 13.30 12.71 -0.19
C TRP A 41 13.23 11.57 0.84
N THR A 42 14.37 10.97 1.19
CA THR A 42 14.44 9.89 2.19
C THR A 42 14.01 10.36 3.58
N LYS A 43 14.39 11.60 3.97
CA LYS A 43 13.99 12.20 5.24
C LYS A 43 12.48 12.41 5.30
N ASP A 44 11.91 13.00 4.26
CA ASP A 44 10.48 13.29 4.17
C ASP A 44 9.66 12.00 4.15
N TRP A 45 10.09 10.99 3.39
CA TRP A 45 9.45 9.69 3.37
C TRP A 45 9.48 9.01 4.75
N ASN A 46 10.63 9.04 5.44
CA ASN A 46 10.75 8.50 6.79
C ASN A 46 9.86 9.24 7.80
N ASN A 47 9.73 10.57 7.68
CA ASN A 47 8.84 11.36 8.51
C ASN A 47 7.38 10.97 8.26
N TYR A 48 6.99 10.85 7.00
CA TYR A 48 5.64 10.37 6.64
C TYR A 48 5.35 8.99 7.22
N MET A 49 6.29 8.05 7.19
CA MET A 49 6.11 6.70 7.74
C MET A 49 6.01 6.66 9.27
N LYS A 50 6.44 7.73 9.97
CA LYS A 50 6.32 7.84 11.43
C LYS A 50 5.00 8.45 11.90
N LEU A 51 4.20 9.02 11.02
CA LEU A 51 2.91 9.59 11.38
C LEU A 51 1.97 8.51 11.93
N ASN A 52 1.04 8.92 12.76
CA ASN A 52 0.04 8.01 13.33
C ASN A 52 -0.76 7.30 12.22
N ILE A 53 -1.13 6.06 12.48
CA ILE A 53 -2.12 5.36 11.67
C ILE A 53 -3.47 6.00 11.94
N VAL A 54 -4.17 6.34 10.87
CA VAL A 54 -5.54 6.84 10.96
C VAL A 54 -6.44 5.62 11.08
N GLU A 55 -7.17 5.54 12.18
CA GLU A 55 -8.25 4.58 12.35
C GLU A 55 -9.54 5.24 11.84
N LEU A 56 -10.34 4.46 11.14
CA LEU A 56 -11.65 4.92 10.70
C LEU A 56 -12.61 4.73 11.86
N ASP A 57 -13.16 5.84 12.34
CA ASP A 57 -14.30 5.88 13.24
C ASP A 57 -15.53 6.12 12.37
N CYS A 58 -16.11 5.03 11.86
CA CYS A 58 -17.25 5.09 10.94
C CYS A 58 -18.43 4.32 11.56
N ASP A 59 -19.53 5.00 11.76
CA ASP A 59 -20.80 4.37 12.07
C ASP A 59 -21.48 3.84 10.81
N SER A 60 -22.41 2.89 10.97
CA SER A 60 -23.20 2.34 9.86
C SER A 60 -23.97 3.42 9.07
N ASN A 61 -24.23 4.56 9.69
CA ASN A 61 -24.91 5.72 9.10
C ASN A 61 -24.00 6.55 8.17
N ASP A 62 -22.66 6.35 8.24
CA ASP A 62 -21.70 7.05 7.39
C ASP A 62 -21.60 6.45 5.99
N PHE A 63 -22.26 5.32 5.76
CA PHE A 63 -22.25 4.63 4.46
C PHE A 63 -23.52 4.93 3.67
N PHE A 64 -23.31 5.27 2.41
CA PHE A 64 -24.41 5.44 1.47
C PHE A 64 -25.06 4.09 1.18
N ASN A 65 -26.34 3.94 1.48
CA ASN A 65 -27.10 2.73 1.21
C ASN A 65 -27.48 2.71 -0.28
N LEU A 66 -26.70 2.01 -1.09
CA LEU A 66 -27.04 1.79 -2.50
C LEU A 66 -28.15 0.73 -2.59
N ASP A 67 -29.21 1.05 -3.35
CA ASP A 67 -30.22 0.05 -3.70
C ASP A 67 -29.52 -1.11 -4.45
N ASP A 68 -29.71 -2.34 -3.99
CA ASP A 68 -29.14 -3.56 -4.58
C ASP A 68 -29.47 -3.71 -6.08
N LYS A 69 -30.53 -3.05 -6.56
CA LYS A 69 -30.88 -3.02 -8.00
C LYS A 69 -29.86 -2.27 -8.84
N LEU A 70 -29.18 -1.26 -8.28
CA LEU A 70 -28.12 -0.51 -8.97
C LEU A 70 -26.81 -1.31 -9.04
N LEU A 71 -26.59 -2.25 -8.11
CA LEU A 71 -25.42 -3.11 -8.07
C LEU A 71 -25.54 -4.36 -8.95
N LYS A 72 -26.75 -4.68 -9.42
CA LYS A 72 -26.98 -5.78 -10.39
C LYS A 72 -26.55 -5.35 -11.80
N THR A 73 -25.28 -5.00 -11.96
CA THR A 73 -24.67 -4.98 -13.30
C THR A 73 -24.64 -6.40 -13.83
N LYS A 74 -25.59 -6.69 -14.75
CA LYS A 74 -25.59 -7.93 -15.52
C LYS A 74 -24.18 -8.13 -16.09
N GLY A 75 -23.50 -9.19 -15.69
CA GLY A 75 -22.38 -9.71 -16.45
C GLY A 75 -21.01 -9.70 -15.81
N PHE A 76 -20.76 -9.14 -14.62
CA PHE A 76 -19.56 -9.45 -13.88
C PHE A 76 -19.74 -10.69 -12.99
N LEU A 77 -20.00 -11.81 -13.64
CA LEU A 77 -19.69 -13.09 -13.02
C LEU A 77 -18.16 -13.12 -12.91
N LEU A 78 -17.66 -12.84 -11.72
CA LEU A 78 -16.29 -13.21 -11.36
C LEU A 78 -16.21 -14.73 -11.57
N GLU A 79 -15.71 -15.13 -12.73
CA GLU A 79 -15.37 -16.53 -12.97
C GLU A 79 -14.53 -16.98 -11.78
N ASN A 80 -14.92 -18.07 -11.17
CA ASN A 80 -14.18 -18.66 -10.07
C ASN A 80 -12.71 -18.77 -10.47
N ASN A 81 -11.86 -18.00 -9.83
CA ASN A 81 -10.43 -17.99 -10.05
C ASN A 81 -9.88 -19.41 -9.98
N LYS A 82 -9.65 -20.03 -11.13
CA LYS A 82 -9.04 -21.35 -11.24
C LYS A 82 -7.58 -21.24 -10.80
N GLY A 83 -7.38 -21.08 -9.50
CA GLY A 83 -6.13 -21.32 -8.78
C GLY A 83 -4.95 -20.36 -9.06
N GLY A 84 -4.15 -20.12 -8.04
CA GLY A 84 -2.83 -19.49 -8.14
C GLY A 84 -2.75 -18.00 -7.79
N PHE A 85 -3.85 -17.26 -7.71
CA PHE A 85 -3.85 -15.87 -7.28
C PHE A 85 -4.08 -15.72 -5.77
N GLN A 86 -3.47 -14.68 -5.19
CA GLN A 86 -3.73 -14.33 -3.79
C GLN A 86 -5.16 -13.78 -3.67
N LYS A 87 -5.88 -14.24 -2.65
CA LYS A 87 -7.18 -13.66 -2.32
C LYS A 87 -7.02 -12.19 -1.93
N GLY A 88 -7.92 -11.33 -2.40
CA GLY A 88 -7.95 -9.91 -2.06
C GLY A 88 -8.46 -9.64 -0.64
N GLY A 89 -8.45 -8.36 -0.28
CA GLY A 89 -9.01 -7.86 0.96
C GLY A 89 -8.00 -7.68 2.10
N THR A 90 -8.38 -6.82 3.05
CA THR A 90 -7.54 -6.43 4.19
C THR A 90 -7.22 -7.61 5.09
N THR A 91 -8.18 -8.48 5.35
CA THR A 91 -8.00 -9.67 6.20
C THR A 91 -6.91 -10.58 5.66
N GLU A 92 -6.92 -10.87 4.36
CA GLU A 92 -5.89 -11.70 3.75
C GLU A 92 -4.53 -10.99 3.73
N GLY A 93 -4.51 -9.69 3.41
CA GLY A 93 -3.29 -8.90 3.49
C GLY A 93 -2.65 -8.91 4.88
N LEU A 94 -3.46 -8.80 5.94
CA LEU A 94 -2.99 -8.90 7.32
C LEU A 94 -2.44 -10.29 7.66
N LYS A 95 -3.06 -11.38 7.17
CA LYS A 95 -2.53 -12.74 7.33
C LYS A 95 -1.13 -12.87 6.70
N TYR A 96 -0.96 -12.33 5.47
CA TYR A 96 0.34 -12.33 4.80
C TYR A 96 1.39 -11.51 5.57
N LEU A 97 1.03 -10.33 6.07
CA LEU A 97 1.92 -9.49 6.87
C LEU A 97 2.32 -10.18 8.18
N LYS A 98 1.35 -10.68 8.94
CA LYS A 98 1.60 -11.38 10.21
C LYS A 98 2.48 -12.61 10.01
N SER A 99 2.20 -13.45 9.02
CA SER A 99 3.02 -14.64 8.73
C SER A 99 4.43 -14.26 8.28
N PHE A 100 4.59 -13.17 7.54
CA PHE A 100 5.90 -12.65 7.16
C PHE A 100 6.70 -12.20 8.39
N LEU A 101 6.12 -11.36 9.25
CA LEU A 101 6.77 -10.83 10.45
C LEU A 101 7.00 -11.89 11.53
N LYS A 102 6.24 -12.99 11.52
CA LYS A 102 6.44 -14.11 12.45
C LYS A 102 7.66 -14.95 12.08
N ASP A 103 7.80 -15.30 10.80
CA ASP A 103 8.76 -16.33 10.40
C ASP A 103 9.44 -16.10 9.04
N ARG A 104 8.67 -15.83 7.97
CA ARG A 104 9.20 -15.79 6.60
C ARG A 104 10.27 -14.74 6.35
N PHE A 105 10.31 -13.67 7.16
CA PHE A 105 11.31 -12.60 7.04
C PHE A 105 12.75 -13.08 7.26
N LYS A 106 12.97 -14.19 8.00
CA LYS A 106 14.28 -14.69 8.40
C LYS A 106 15.24 -14.98 7.23
N SER A 107 14.71 -15.20 6.04
CA SER A 107 15.48 -15.42 4.82
C SER A 107 15.20 -14.37 3.73
N TYR A 108 14.51 -13.26 4.09
CA TYR A 108 14.05 -12.28 3.12
C TYR A 108 15.16 -11.72 2.25
N GLN A 109 16.22 -11.14 2.86
CA GLN A 109 17.29 -10.47 2.13
C GLN A 109 18.14 -11.46 1.29
N THR A 110 18.29 -12.68 1.76
CA THR A 110 19.08 -13.71 1.04
C THR A 110 18.32 -14.30 -0.15
N ASN A 111 16.99 -14.27 -0.10
CA ASN A 111 16.14 -14.94 -1.08
C ASN A 111 15.37 -14.01 -2.01
N ILE A 112 15.43 -12.68 -1.78
CA ILE A 112 14.63 -11.71 -2.54
C ILE A 112 14.89 -11.75 -4.05
N SER A 113 16.10 -12.11 -4.47
CA SER A 113 16.48 -12.21 -5.88
C SER A 113 16.43 -13.63 -6.43
N LYS A 114 15.94 -14.61 -5.64
CA LYS A 114 15.82 -16.00 -6.05
C LYS A 114 14.36 -16.33 -6.35
N PRO A 115 13.96 -16.54 -7.61
CA PRO A 115 12.53 -16.65 -7.99
C PRO A 115 11.75 -17.71 -7.23
N LEU A 116 12.32 -18.90 -6.99
CA LEU A 116 11.66 -19.99 -6.27
C LEU A 116 11.59 -19.71 -4.77
N ASP A 117 12.71 -19.38 -4.14
CA ASP A 117 12.82 -19.16 -2.71
C ASP A 117 12.01 -17.92 -2.24
N SER A 118 11.96 -16.90 -3.08
CA SER A 118 11.23 -15.68 -2.79
C SER A 118 9.72 -15.90 -2.63
N ARG A 119 9.16 -16.95 -3.24
CA ARG A 119 7.75 -17.31 -3.06
C ARG A 119 7.41 -17.61 -1.60
N PHE A 120 8.34 -18.17 -0.87
CA PHE A 120 8.15 -18.61 0.51
C PHE A 120 8.70 -17.63 1.55
N SER A 121 9.73 -16.86 1.22
CA SER A 121 10.43 -15.95 2.13
C SER A 121 10.11 -14.47 1.95
N CYS A 122 9.51 -14.05 0.82
CA CYS A 122 9.09 -12.66 0.63
C CYS A 122 7.72 -12.38 1.25
N SER A 123 7.46 -11.09 1.49
CA SER A 123 6.24 -10.64 2.15
C SER A 123 4.96 -10.92 1.36
N ARG A 124 5.04 -10.91 0.03
CA ARG A 124 3.90 -11.09 -0.89
C ARG A 124 2.81 -10.01 -0.74
N LEU A 125 3.19 -8.81 -0.29
CA LEU A 125 2.25 -7.73 0.04
C LEU A 125 1.98 -6.75 -1.10
N SER A 126 2.73 -6.81 -2.20
CA SER A 126 2.59 -5.86 -3.30
C SER A 126 1.17 -5.71 -3.86
N PRO A 127 0.36 -6.77 -4.06
CA PRO A 127 -1.02 -6.61 -4.50
C PRO A 127 -1.86 -5.83 -3.49
N TYR A 128 -1.70 -6.12 -2.19
CA TYR A 128 -2.47 -5.45 -1.13
C TYR A 128 -2.11 -3.97 -0.98
N PHE A 129 -0.86 -3.60 -1.22
CA PHE A 129 -0.45 -2.20 -1.27
C PHE A 129 -0.98 -1.50 -2.52
N ALA A 130 -0.93 -2.17 -3.67
CA ALA A 130 -1.41 -1.61 -4.93
C ALA A 130 -2.90 -1.27 -4.89
N TRP A 131 -3.71 -2.17 -4.35
CA TRP A 131 -5.16 -2.00 -4.21
C TRP A 131 -5.60 -1.26 -2.94
N GLY A 132 -4.66 -0.86 -2.06
CA GLY A 132 -4.98 -0.15 -0.84
C GLY A 132 -5.60 -1.01 0.28
N ASN A 133 -5.55 -2.34 0.17
CA ASN A 133 -6.02 -3.24 1.22
C ASN A 133 -5.14 -3.18 2.48
N LEU A 134 -3.88 -2.76 2.34
CA LEU A 134 -2.96 -2.52 3.44
C LEU A 134 -2.25 -1.18 3.27
N SER A 135 -2.05 -0.47 4.38
CA SER A 135 -1.21 0.70 4.44
C SER A 135 0.28 0.30 4.46
N THR A 136 1.07 0.89 3.56
CA THR A 136 2.54 0.76 3.57
C THR A 136 3.12 1.30 4.88
N ARG A 137 2.55 2.38 5.44
CA ARG A 137 2.93 2.95 6.73
C ARG A 137 2.73 1.94 7.86
N TYR A 138 1.57 1.30 7.91
CA TYR A 138 1.26 0.27 8.90
C TYR A 138 2.27 -0.89 8.86
N ALA A 139 2.52 -1.45 7.67
CA ALA A 139 3.48 -2.53 7.49
C ALA A 139 4.92 -2.10 7.88
N TRP A 140 5.31 -0.87 7.55
CA TRP A 140 6.62 -0.34 7.90
C TRP A 140 6.78 -0.16 9.41
N GLN A 141 5.75 0.35 10.11
CA GLN A 141 5.77 0.55 11.56
C GLN A 141 5.82 -0.79 12.29
N LEU A 142 5.00 -1.77 11.89
CA LEU A 142 5.07 -3.10 12.48
C LEU A 142 6.44 -3.74 12.29
N ALA A 143 7.03 -3.68 11.08
CA ALA A 143 8.38 -4.21 10.86
C ALA A 143 9.44 -3.47 11.70
N LYS A 144 9.27 -2.16 11.94
CA LYS A 144 10.14 -1.38 12.82
C LYS A 144 10.04 -1.87 14.27
N ASN A 145 8.83 -2.10 14.77
CA ASN A 145 8.59 -2.57 16.14
C ASN A 145 9.19 -3.96 16.36
N GLU A 146 9.11 -4.85 15.38
CA GLU A 146 9.74 -6.17 15.44
C GLU A 146 11.28 -6.08 15.53
N VAL A 147 11.90 -5.10 14.90
CA VAL A 147 13.35 -4.83 15.05
C VAL A 147 13.68 -4.40 16.48
N PHE A 148 12.85 -3.55 17.09
CA PHE A 148 13.04 -3.12 18.47
C PHE A 148 12.83 -4.25 19.49
N SER A 149 11.95 -5.21 19.19
CA SER A 149 11.73 -6.40 20.02
C SER A 149 12.82 -7.47 19.90
N GLY A 150 13.94 -7.17 19.21
CA GLY A 150 15.11 -8.03 19.11
C GLY A 150 15.16 -8.97 17.91
N LYS A 151 14.19 -8.92 17.00
CA LYS A 151 14.25 -9.70 15.77
C LYS A 151 15.33 -9.20 14.82
N SER A 152 15.75 -10.03 13.88
CA SER A 152 16.84 -9.77 12.93
C SER A 152 16.72 -8.41 12.22
N LYS A 153 17.60 -7.48 12.56
CA LYS A 153 17.68 -6.15 11.93
C LYS A 153 17.96 -6.23 10.42
N PHE A 154 18.79 -7.19 10.00
CA PHE A 154 19.23 -7.32 8.62
C PHE A 154 18.06 -7.51 7.66
N HIS A 155 17.23 -8.51 7.86
CA HIS A 155 16.12 -8.85 6.97
C HIS A 155 14.96 -7.84 7.06
N LEU A 156 14.62 -7.37 8.27
CA LEU A 156 13.52 -6.42 8.45
C LEU A 156 13.86 -5.02 7.94
N ASN A 157 15.12 -4.58 8.10
CA ASN A 157 15.55 -3.30 7.50
C ASN A 157 15.60 -3.38 5.97
N ALA A 158 15.97 -4.53 5.40
CA ALA A 158 15.89 -4.75 3.97
C ALA A 158 14.44 -4.65 3.48
N PHE A 159 13.49 -5.28 4.16
CA PHE A 159 12.05 -5.15 3.84
C PHE A 159 11.59 -3.69 3.91
N ARG A 160 11.90 -2.96 5.00
CA ARG A 160 11.55 -1.54 5.14
C ARG A 160 12.17 -0.66 4.04
N SER A 161 13.39 -0.97 3.63
CA SER A 161 14.05 -0.30 2.50
C SER A 161 13.29 -0.55 1.18
N ARG A 162 12.81 -1.77 0.94
CA ARG A 162 12.01 -2.07 -0.26
C ARG A 162 10.66 -1.36 -0.28
N LEU A 163 10.01 -1.17 0.85
CA LEU A 163 8.80 -0.32 0.93
C LEU A 163 9.10 1.12 0.50
N ARG A 164 10.26 1.66 0.85
CA ARG A 164 10.70 2.97 0.39
C ARG A 164 10.97 3.00 -1.12
N TRP A 165 11.58 1.95 -1.68
CA TRP A 165 11.82 1.84 -3.12
C TRP A 165 10.51 1.87 -3.93
N GLN A 166 9.45 1.27 -3.43
CA GLN A 166 8.13 1.32 -4.06
C GLN A 166 7.61 2.77 -4.22
N ALA A 167 7.96 3.66 -3.30
CA ALA A 167 7.58 5.08 -3.36
C ALA A 167 8.55 5.93 -4.21
N HIS A 168 9.65 5.35 -4.69
CA HIS A 168 10.69 6.04 -5.45
C HIS A 168 10.35 6.12 -6.95
N PHE A 169 9.62 5.16 -7.47
CA PHE A 169 9.16 5.05 -8.85
C PHE A 169 7.68 5.39 -8.92
#